data_2d0f5dcc1e83839632a8d18f09665190
#
_entry.id   2d0f5dcc1e83839632a8d18f09665190
#
_cell.length_a   1.000
_cell.length_b   1.000
_cell.length_c   1.000
_cell.angle_alpha   90.00
_cell.angle_beta   90.00
_cell.angle_gamma   90.00
#
_symmetry.space_group_name_H-M   'P 1'
#
loop_
_entity.id
_entity.type
_entity.pdbx_description
1 polymer ?
#
loop_
_entity_poly.entity_id
_entity_poly.type
_entity_poly.pdbx_seq_one_letter_code
_entity_poly.pdbx_strand_id
1 'polypeptide(L)'
;MTRLTLIRHARPGASWAEALDPGLGPDGRAQAEQVAATIGAGAVRPIVTTPMRRARETAAPRAAAWGVEPEVQPAVGEIPSPPDLDPQARSRWLGETIVGTWDGTDEAILAWRIELLEALAAFDSDVVIVTHFVAINVAVGAARHDERVISYAPDLASVTEVDVHDGALTLVALGHEARTEIR
;
A
#
# COMPACT_ATOMS: atom_id res chain seq x y z
N MET A 1 -8.26 -14.75 14.08
CA MET A 1 -8.36 -13.34 13.68
C MET A 1 -6.94 -12.81 13.55
N THR A 2 -6.58 -12.29 12.40
CA THR A 2 -5.21 -11.87 12.04
C THR A 2 -5.20 -10.38 11.77
N ARG A 3 -4.27 -9.62 12.37
CA ARG A 3 -4.11 -8.19 12.14
C ARG A 3 -3.13 -7.92 11.00
N LEU A 4 -3.59 -7.22 9.98
CA LEU A 4 -2.77 -6.65 8.92
C LEU A 4 -2.52 -5.16 9.21
N THR A 5 -1.26 -4.79 9.39
CA THR A 5 -0.83 -3.40 9.54
C THR A 5 -0.32 -2.92 8.18
N LEU A 6 -1.19 -2.26 7.41
CA LEU A 6 -0.90 -1.76 6.07
C LEU A 6 -0.24 -0.39 6.15
N ILE A 7 0.93 -0.23 5.53
CA ILE A 7 1.67 1.02 5.50
C ILE A 7 1.79 1.48 4.05
N ARG A 8 1.31 2.69 3.74
CA ARG A 8 1.65 3.30 2.47
C ARG A 8 3.14 3.65 2.46
N HIS A 9 3.86 3.31 1.38
CA HIS A 9 5.27 3.69 1.26
C HIS A 9 5.50 5.18 1.54
N ALA A 10 6.66 5.53 2.06
CA ALA A 10 7.09 6.90 2.33
C ALA A 10 7.39 7.66 1.01
N ARG A 11 7.70 8.97 1.12
CA ARG A 11 7.88 9.87 -0.01
C ARG A 11 9.01 9.43 -0.95
N PRO A 12 8.72 9.15 -2.22
CA PRO A 12 9.76 8.88 -3.21
C PRO A 12 10.64 10.11 -3.46
N GLY A 13 11.89 9.88 -3.84
CA GLY A 13 12.85 10.95 -4.16
C GLY A 13 12.65 11.57 -5.54
N ALA A 14 11.83 10.95 -6.39
CA ALA A 14 11.46 11.43 -7.71
C ALA A 14 10.00 11.09 -7.99
N SER A 15 9.36 11.84 -8.88
CA SER A 15 8.01 11.55 -9.36
C SER A 15 8.00 10.33 -10.31
N TRP A 16 6.82 9.76 -10.53
CA TRP A 16 6.63 8.70 -11.53
C TRP A 16 6.93 9.16 -12.97
N ALA A 17 6.88 10.46 -13.23
CA ALA A 17 7.25 11.04 -14.51
C ALA A 17 8.78 11.09 -14.72
N GLU A 18 9.56 11.01 -13.63
CA GLU A 18 11.02 11.13 -13.68
C GLU A 18 11.73 9.78 -13.55
N ALA A 19 11.12 8.82 -12.84
CA ALA A 19 11.73 7.49 -12.64
C ALA A 19 10.65 6.42 -12.52
N LEU A 20 10.93 5.24 -13.08
CA LEU A 20 10.00 4.08 -13.03
C LEU A 20 9.90 3.47 -11.63
N ASP A 21 11.01 3.40 -10.91
CA ASP A 21 11.07 2.84 -9.55
C ASP A 21 11.98 3.70 -8.65
N PRO A 22 11.53 4.92 -8.29
CA PRO A 22 12.32 5.78 -7.43
C PRO A 22 12.40 5.21 -6.01
N GLY A 23 13.59 5.28 -5.41
CA GLY A 23 13.78 5.07 -3.98
C GLY A 23 13.29 6.28 -3.18
N LEU A 24 13.48 6.24 -1.85
CA LEU A 24 13.07 7.33 -0.96
C LEU A 24 13.98 8.56 -1.10
N GLY A 25 13.37 9.74 -1.10
CA GLY A 25 14.07 10.99 -0.88
C GLY A 25 14.46 11.19 0.58
N PRO A 26 15.14 12.30 0.92
CA PRO A 26 15.50 12.61 2.31
C PRO A 26 14.29 12.65 3.25
N ASP A 27 13.21 13.33 2.85
CA ASP A 27 11.97 13.38 3.63
C ASP A 27 11.32 11.99 3.78
N GLY A 28 11.37 11.19 2.70
CA GLY A 28 10.85 9.82 2.73
C GLY A 28 11.62 8.92 3.68
N ARG A 29 12.92 9.05 3.77
CA ARG A 29 13.73 8.32 4.77
C ARG A 29 13.36 8.73 6.19
N ALA A 30 13.17 10.02 6.46
CA ALA A 30 12.71 10.49 7.76
C ALA A 30 11.30 9.95 8.10
N GLN A 31 10.37 9.91 7.13
CA GLN A 31 9.06 9.30 7.30
C GLN A 31 9.15 7.80 7.58
N ALA A 32 10.04 7.07 6.92
CA ALA A 32 10.25 5.64 7.14
C ALA A 32 10.76 5.35 8.57
N GLU A 33 11.69 6.15 9.08
CA GLU A 33 12.15 6.06 10.47
C GLU A 33 11.01 6.38 11.46
N GLN A 34 10.22 7.40 11.18
CA GLN A 34 9.10 7.80 12.03
C GLN A 34 8.01 6.72 12.09
N VAL A 35 7.59 6.16 10.95
CA VAL A 35 6.58 5.09 10.95
C VAL A 35 7.13 3.82 11.58
N ALA A 36 8.41 3.52 11.41
CA ALA A 36 9.06 2.42 12.11
C ALA A 36 9.00 2.59 13.64
N ALA A 37 9.19 3.80 14.15
CA ALA A 37 9.02 4.08 15.58
C ALA A 37 7.55 3.94 16.04
N THR A 38 6.59 4.39 15.22
CA THR A 38 5.15 4.35 15.53
C THR A 38 4.60 2.93 15.65
N ILE A 39 5.05 1.99 14.80
CA ILE A 39 4.63 0.58 14.86
C ILE A 39 5.02 -0.07 16.19
N GLY A 40 5.89 0.59 16.95
CA GLY A 40 6.20 0.25 18.32
C GLY A 40 7.20 -0.90 18.49
N ALA A 41 7.65 -1.04 19.75
CA ALA A 41 8.53 -2.11 20.19
C ALA A 41 7.74 -3.38 20.61
N GLY A 42 6.52 -3.56 20.09
CA GLY A 42 5.70 -4.74 20.35
C GLY A 42 6.34 -6.05 19.88
N ALA A 43 5.59 -7.13 19.90
CA ALA A 43 6.07 -8.41 19.42
C ALA A 43 6.61 -8.30 17.99
N VAL A 44 7.74 -8.93 17.71
CA VAL A 44 8.30 -9.05 16.35
C VAL A 44 7.29 -9.73 15.47
N ARG A 45 7.00 -9.12 14.32
CA ARG A 45 6.05 -9.63 13.33
C ARG A 45 6.76 -9.79 11.98
N PRO A 46 6.32 -10.70 11.13
CA PRO A 46 6.73 -10.73 9.74
C PRO A 46 6.53 -9.35 9.09
N ILE A 47 7.43 -8.99 8.19
CA ILE A 47 7.31 -7.79 7.36
C ILE A 47 7.23 -8.24 5.91
N VAL A 48 6.20 -7.81 5.21
CA VAL A 48 6.00 -8.05 3.78
C VAL A 48 6.11 -6.72 3.05
N THR A 49 6.72 -6.73 1.88
CA THR A 49 6.87 -5.55 1.04
C THR A 49 6.65 -5.92 -0.43
N THR A 50 6.42 -4.93 -1.26
CA THR A 50 6.35 -5.11 -2.70
C THR A 50 7.75 -5.08 -3.33
N PRO A 51 7.92 -5.50 -4.60
CA PRO A 51 9.20 -5.37 -5.29
C PRO A 51 9.71 -3.94 -5.45
N MET A 52 8.80 -2.94 -5.34
CA MET A 52 9.13 -1.53 -5.57
C MET A 52 10.11 -0.99 -4.54
N ARG A 53 11.14 -0.31 -5.02
CA ARG A 53 12.23 0.20 -4.20
C ARG A 53 11.76 1.08 -3.04
N ARG A 54 10.82 2.00 -3.27
CA ARG A 54 10.24 2.87 -2.24
C ARG A 54 9.56 2.11 -1.10
N ALA A 55 8.89 0.98 -1.40
CA ALA A 55 8.26 0.16 -0.37
C ALA A 55 9.31 -0.58 0.46
N ARG A 56 10.30 -1.19 -0.19
CA ARG A 56 11.41 -1.88 0.47
C ARG A 56 12.22 -0.95 1.37
N GLU A 57 12.54 0.26 0.90
CA GLU A 57 13.26 1.26 1.68
C GLU A 57 12.41 1.79 2.85
N THR A 58 11.07 1.83 2.73
CA THR A 58 10.18 2.17 3.85
C THR A 58 10.16 1.08 4.92
N ALA A 59 10.21 -0.19 4.53
CA ALA A 59 10.24 -1.32 5.46
C ALA A 59 11.58 -1.44 6.22
N ALA A 60 12.69 -1.02 5.61
CA ALA A 60 14.03 -1.28 6.08
C ALA A 60 14.34 -0.85 7.54
N PRO A 61 13.94 0.35 8.02
CA PRO A 61 14.23 0.74 9.40
C PRO A 61 13.57 -0.19 10.43
N ARG A 62 12.31 -0.60 10.19
CA ARG A 62 11.63 -1.52 11.11
C ARG A 62 12.20 -2.93 11.04
N ALA A 63 12.51 -3.40 9.84
CA ALA A 63 13.14 -4.70 9.62
C ALA A 63 14.48 -4.81 10.36
N ALA A 64 15.32 -3.77 10.25
CA ALA A 64 16.59 -3.69 10.97
C ALA A 64 16.40 -3.69 12.48
N ALA A 65 15.43 -2.92 13.00
CA ALA A 65 15.17 -2.85 14.43
C ALA A 65 14.63 -4.17 15.03
N TRP A 66 13.92 -4.97 14.23
CA TRP A 66 13.43 -6.29 14.64
C TRP A 66 14.38 -7.43 14.30
N GLY A 67 15.42 -7.18 13.49
CA GLY A 67 16.34 -8.22 13.04
C GLY A 67 15.68 -9.24 12.11
N VAL A 68 14.72 -8.80 11.30
CA VAL A 68 13.99 -9.65 10.34
C VAL A 68 14.31 -9.23 8.91
N GLU A 69 14.24 -10.18 7.98
CA GLU A 69 14.33 -9.90 6.54
C GLU A 69 12.91 -9.76 5.96
N PRO A 70 12.58 -8.63 5.32
CA PRO A 70 11.26 -8.47 4.70
C PRO A 70 11.06 -9.45 3.53
N GLU A 71 9.92 -10.13 3.52
CA GLU A 71 9.48 -10.92 2.38
C GLU A 71 8.99 -10.01 1.25
N VAL A 72 9.44 -10.28 0.02
CA VAL A 72 8.98 -9.55 -1.17
C VAL A 72 7.84 -10.30 -1.83
N GLN A 73 6.63 -9.76 -1.76
CA GLN A 73 5.42 -10.37 -2.31
C GLN A 73 4.77 -9.45 -3.36
N PRO A 74 4.88 -9.77 -4.66
CA PRO A 74 4.29 -8.97 -5.73
C PRO A 74 2.77 -8.79 -5.63
N ALA A 75 2.05 -9.79 -5.10
CA ALA A 75 0.60 -9.77 -4.99
C ALA A 75 0.04 -8.63 -4.11
N VAL A 76 0.85 -8.06 -3.18
CA VAL A 76 0.45 -6.88 -2.39
C VAL A 76 0.90 -5.57 -3.05
N GLY A 77 1.20 -5.59 -4.35
CA GLY A 77 1.69 -4.46 -5.14
C GLY A 77 0.62 -3.42 -5.49
N GLU A 78 1.07 -2.35 -6.17
CA GLU A 78 0.18 -1.28 -6.64
C GLU A 78 -0.57 -1.71 -7.90
N ILE A 79 -1.68 -1.03 -8.19
CA ILE A 79 -2.46 -1.21 -9.42
C ILE A 79 -1.53 -1.25 -10.64
N PRO A 80 -1.59 -2.30 -11.47
CA PRO A 80 -0.74 -2.42 -12.64
C PRO A 80 -1.16 -1.41 -13.71
N SER A 81 -0.21 -0.58 -14.17
CA SER A 81 -0.45 0.28 -15.33
C SER A 81 -0.21 -0.50 -16.62
N PRO A 82 -0.91 -0.17 -17.73
CA PRO A 82 -0.59 -0.72 -19.03
C PRO A 82 0.91 -0.56 -19.36
N PRO A 83 1.57 -1.61 -19.90
CA PRO A 83 3.04 -1.64 -20.03
C PRO A 83 3.58 -0.61 -21.03
N ASP A 84 2.78 -0.23 -22.03
CA ASP A 84 3.21 0.62 -23.14
C ASP A 84 3.02 2.13 -22.88
N LEU A 85 2.56 2.51 -21.69
CA LEU A 85 2.37 3.92 -21.36
C LEU A 85 3.68 4.58 -20.97
N ASP A 86 3.98 5.72 -21.61
CA ASP A 86 5.02 6.61 -21.13
C ASP A 86 4.66 7.19 -19.74
N PRO A 87 5.60 7.79 -19.01
CA PRO A 87 5.35 8.26 -17.65
C PRO A 87 4.20 9.27 -17.53
N GLN A 88 4.02 10.16 -18.51
CA GLN A 88 2.95 11.16 -18.50
C GLN A 88 1.59 10.52 -18.80
N ALA A 89 1.53 9.62 -19.78
CA ALA A 89 0.33 8.85 -20.11
C ALA A 89 -0.09 7.96 -18.91
N ARG A 90 0.88 7.36 -18.21
CA ARG A 90 0.63 6.56 -17.00
C ARG A 90 0.00 7.40 -15.89
N SER A 91 0.52 8.60 -15.62
CA SER A 91 -0.03 9.49 -14.60
C SER A 91 -1.47 9.90 -14.92
N ARG A 92 -1.76 10.19 -16.20
CA ARG A 92 -3.11 10.53 -16.66
C ARG A 92 -4.06 9.33 -16.53
N TRP A 93 -3.64 8.16 -17.03
CA TRP A 93 -4.39 6.92 -16.90
C TRP A 93 -4.74 6.60 -15.45
N LEU A 94 -3.79 6.71 -14.54
CA LEU A 94 -4.05 6.50 -13.12
C LEU A 94 -5.09 7.48 -12.59
N GLY A 95 -4.95 8.78 -12.90
CA GLY A 95 -5.90 9.82 -12.51
C GLY A 95 -7.32 9.55 -13.01
N GLU A 96 -7.50 8.99 -14.19
CA GLU A 96 -8.79 8.61 -14.77
C GLU A 96 -9.34 7.34 -14.11
N THR A 97 -8.50 6.33 -13.87
CA THR A 97 -8.89 5.04 -13.29
C THR A 97 -9.37 5.19 -11.84
N ILE A 98 -8.71 6.01 -11.03
CA ILE A 98 -9.00 6.12 -9.60
C ILE A 98 -10.27 6.92 -9.26
N VAL A 99 -10.88 7.61 -10.21
CA VAL A 99 -12.08 8.45 -9.98
C VAL A 99 -13.38 7.64 -9.97
N GLY A 100 -13.38 6.42 -10.52
CA GLY A 100 -14.56 5.60 -10.73
C GLY A 100 -14.82 4.55 -9.64
N THR A 101 -15.58 3.56 -10.06
CA THR A 101 -15.88 2.33 -9.33
C THR A 101 -15.25 1.13 -10.03
N TRP A 102 -15.12 0.01 -9.32
CA TRP A 102 -14.45 -1.17 -9.85
C TRP A 102 -15.14 -1.76 -11.08
N ASP A 103 -16.47 -1.68 -11.18
CA ASP A 103 -17.25 -2.13 -12.34
C ASP A 103 -16.95 -1.34 -13.62
N GLY A 104 -16.34 -0.17 -13.50
CA GLY A 104 -15.88 0.64 -14.64
C GLY A 104 -14.44 0.36 -15.09
N THR A 105 -13.72 -0.56 -14.43
CA THR A 105 -12.33 -0.87 -14.74
C THR A 105 -12.20 -2.06 -15.69
N ASP A 106 -11.03 -2.21 -16.33
CA ASP A 106 -10.78 -3.33 -17.21
C ASP A 106 -10.56 -4.67 -16.47
N GLU A 107 -10.64 -5.79 -17.20
CA GLU A 107 -10.54 -7.14 -16.63
C GLU A 107 -9.20 -7.40 -15.94
N ALA A 108 -8.10 -6.83 -16.43
CA ALA A 108 -6.78 -7.01 -15.84
C ALA A 108 -6.67 -6.33 -14.47
N ILE A 109 -7.30 -5.17 -14.30
CA ILE A 109 -7.38 -4.47 -13.01
C ILE A 109 -8.26 -5.24 -12.03
N LEU A 110 -9.40 -5.78 -12.50
CA LEU A 110 -10.27 -6.62 -11.66
C LEU A 110 -9.57 -7.90 -11.21
N ALA A 111 -8.81 -8.55 -12.10
CA ALA A 111 -8.00 -9.72 -11.75
C ALA A 111 -6.95 -9.39 -10.69
N TRP A 112 -6.20 -8.29 -10.87
CA TRP A 112 -5.25 -7.81 -9.85
C TRP A 112 -5.92 -7.53 -8.50
N ARG A 113 -7.09 -6.88 -8.50
CA ARG A 113 -7.87 -6.63 -7.26
C ARG A 113 -8.18 -7.93 -6.53
N ILE A 114 -8.62 -8.95 -7.25
CA ILE A 114 -8.95 -10.27 -6.69
C ILE A 114 -7.68 -10.92 -6.10
N GLU A 115 -6.59 -10.97 -6.86
CA GLU A 115 -5.32 -11.54 -6.42
C GLU A 115 -4.79 -10.84 -5.15
N LEU A 116 -4.90 -9.52 -5.07
CA LEU A 116 -4.52 -8.76 -3.89
C LEU A 116 -5.39 -9.14 -2.67
N LEU A 117 -6.72 -9.22 -2.83
CA LEU A 117 -7.63 -9.59 -1.74
C LEU A 117 -7.38 -11.02 -1.26
N GLU A 118 -7.14 -11.95 -2.17
CA GLU A 118 -6.78 -13.35 -1.85
C GLU A 118 -5.45 -13.40 -1.08
N ALA A 119 -4.45 -12.63 -1.51
CA ALA A 119 -3.17 -12.55 -0.84
C ALA A 119 -3.29 -11.98 0.59
N LEU A 120 -4.12 -10.94 0.78
CA LEU A 120 -4.38 -10.37 2.11
C LEU A 120 -5.15 -11.34 3.01
N ALA A 121 -6.14 -12.04 2.47
CA ALA A 121 -6.95 -13.02 3.20
C ALA A 121 -6.17 -14.29 3.61
N ALA A 122 -5.06 -14.58 2.93
CA ALA A 122 -4.23 -15.77 3.17
C ALA A 122 -3.28 -15.64 4.37
N PHE A 123 -3.08 -14.44 4.93
CA PHE A 123 -2.23 -14.29 6.11
C PHE A 123 -2.90 -14.95 7.34
N ASP A 124 -2.17 -15.80 8.02
CA ASP A 124 -2.60 -16.57 9.20
C ASP A 124 -2.07 -16.00 10.53
N SER A 125 -1.16 -15.05 10.46
CA SER A 125 -0.54 -14.38 11.60
C SER A 125 -0.42 -12.87 11.38
N ASP A 126 -0.36 -12.11 12.48
CA ASP A 126 -0.19 -10.66 12.44
C ASP A 126 1.04 -10.27 11.64
N VAL A 127 0.87 -9.36 10.67
CA VAL A 127 1.90 -8.98 9.71
C VAL A 127 1.91 -7.47 9.47
N VAL A 128 3.10 -6.93 9.20
CA VAL A 128 3.27 -5.55 8.69
C VAL A 128 3.48 -5.62 7.18
N ILE A 129 2.66 -4.92 6.42
CA ILE A 129 2.70 -4.91 4.95
C ILE A 129 2.98 -3.50 4.46
N VAL A 130 4.14 -3.27 3.85
CA VAL A 130 4.46 -1.98 3.23
C VAL A 130 4.04 -2.03 1.76
N THR A 131 3.03 -1.26 1.42
CA THR A 131 2.35 -1.28 0.13
C THR A 131 2.06 0.13 -0.41
N HIS A 132 0.99 0.29 -1.19
CA HIS A 132 0.73 1.45 -2.01
C HIS A 132 -0.68 2.02 -1.80
N PHE A 133 -0.94 3.15 -2.46
CA PHE A 133 -2.15 3.94 -2.31
C PHE A 133 -3.42 3.18 -2.74
N VAL A 134 -3.44 2.62 -3.96
CA VAL A 134 -4.63 1.92 -4.46
C VAL A 134 -4.79 0.56 -3.78
N ALA A 135 -3.69 -0.14 -3.51
CA ALA A 135 -3.73 -1.42 -2.79
C ALA A 135 -4.36 -1.28 -1.38
N ILE A 136 -4.07 -0.21 -0.64
CA ILE A 136 -4.72 0.06 0.65
C ILE A 136 -6.21 0.34 0.44
N ASN A 137 -6.59 1.07 -0.62
CA ASN A 137 -7.98 1.33 -0.94
C ASN A 137 -8.76 0.07 -1.30
N VAL A 138 -8.14 -0.90 -1.96
CA VAL A 138 -8.74 -2.23 -2.18
C VAL A 138 -9.09 -2.90 -0.86
N ALA A 139 -8.16 -2.93 0.10
CA ALA A 139 -8.40 -3.53 1.41
C ALA A 139 -9.49 -2.80 2.21
N VAL A 140 -9.44 -1.45 2.23
CA VAL A 140 -10.44 -0.61 2.92
C VAL A 140 -11.81 -0.70 2.26
N GLY A 141 -11.87 -0.68 0.93
CA GLY A 141 -13.10 -0.84 0.16
C GLY A 141 -13.77 -2.19 0.44
N ALA A 142 -13.02 -3.28 0.41
CA ALA A 142 -13.53 -4.61 0.74
C ALA A 142 -14.07 -4.68 2.18
N ALA A 143 -13.33 -4.12 3.15
CA ALA A 143 -13.74 -4.09 4.55
C ALA A 143 -14.99 -3.23 4.82
N ARG A 144 -15.31 -2.28 3.93
CA ARG A 144 -16.44 -1.36 4.03
C ARG A 144 -17.58 -1.64 3.07
N HIS A 145 -17.43 -2.61 2.18
CA HIS A 145 -18.35 -2.86 1.06
C HIS A 145 -18.52 -1.61 0.17
N ASP A 146 -17.42 -0.89 -0.07
CA ASP A 146 -17.38 0.32 -0.89
C ASP A 146 -16.75 -0.01 -2.25
N GLU A 147 -17.52 0.14 -3.32
CA GLU A 147 -17.08 -0.19 -4.69
C GLU A 147 -16.34 0.93 -5.39
N ARG A 148 -16.09 2.06 -4.75
CA ARG A 148 -15.21 3.10 -5.30
C ARG A 148 -13.77 2.59 -5.34
N VAL A 149 -13.05 2.93 -6.41
CA VAL A 149 -11.61 2.62 -6.50
C VAL A 149 -10.85 3.32 -5.38
N ILE A 150 -11.18 4.59 -5.12
CA ILE A 150 -10.65 5.37 -3.99
C ILE A 150 -11.79 5.82 -3.09
N SER A 151 -11.83 5.30 -1.88
CA SER A 151 -12.76 5.68 -0.82
C SER A 151 -12.10 6.43 0.33
N TYR A 152 -10.75 6.47 0.33
CA TYR A 152 -9.92 6.97 1.40
C TYR A 152 -8.57 7.45 0.83
N ALA A 153 -8.01 8.51 1.34
CA ALA A 153 -6.75 9.08 0.86
C ALA A 153 -5.60 8.88 1.89
N PRO A 154 -5.08 7.67 2.06
CA PRO A 154 -3.99 7.42 3.02
C PRO A 154 -2.79 8.33 2.72
N ASP A 155 -2.25 9.02 3.72
CA ASP A 155 -1.03 9.82 3.55
C ASP A 155 0.21 8.92 3.41
N LEU A 156 1.31 9.49 2.93
CA LEU A 156 2.61 8.81 2.84
C LEU A 156 3.06 8.37 4.24
N ALA A 157 3.55 7.15 4.36
CA ALA A 157 3.92 6.50 5.61
C ALA A 157 2.79 6.41 6.65
N SER A 158 1.51 6.58 6.25
CA SER A 158 0.37 6.32 7.13
C SER A 158 0.15 4.84 7.37
N VAL A 159 -0.44 4.51 8.52
CA VAL A 159 -0.72 3.15 8.97
C VAL A 159 -2.22 2.92 8.98
N THR A 160 -2.69 1.96 8.21
CA THR A 160 -4.09 1.50 8.17
C THR A 160 -4.14 0.08 8.73
N GLU A 161 -5.08 -0.22 9.60
CA GLU A 161 -5.22 -1.54 10.21
C GLU A 161 -6.52 -2.21 9.78
N VAL A 162 -6.40 -3.45 9.32
CA VAL A 162 -7.54 -4.33 9.01
C VAL A 162 -7.34 -5.68 9.68
N ASP A 163 -8.42 -6.30 10.10
CA ASP A 163 -8.42 -7.68 10.59
C ASP A 163 -8.94 -8.62 9.51
N VAL A 164 -8.36 -9.82 9.46
CA VAL A 164 -8.82 -10.94 8.65
C VAL A 164 -9.46 -11.99 9.58
N HIS A 165 -10.69 -12.38 9.26
CA HIS A 165 -11.38 -13.46 9.93
C HIS A 165 -12.18 -14.27 8.89
N ASP A 166 -11.91 -15.56 8.80
CA ASP A 166 -12.55 -16.48 7.84
C ASP A 166 -12.53 -15.94 6.38
N GLY A 167 -11.40 -15.35 5.99
CA GLY A 167 -11.20 -14.77 4.66
C GLY A 167 -11.85 -13.38 4.43
N ALA A 168 -12.61 -12.88 5.39
CA ALA A 168 -13.21 -11.54 5.31
C ALA A 168 -12.34 -10.47 5.98
N LEU A 169 -12.26 -9.29 5.36
CA LEU A 169 -11.56 -8.13 5.91
C LEU A 169 -12.52 -7.26 6.71
N THR A 170 -12.06 -6.78 7.86
CA THR A 170 -12.79 -5.82 8.70
C THR A 170 -11.88 -4.64 9.01
N LEU A 171 -12.35 -3.42 8.78
CA LEU A 171 -11.59 -2.21 9.07
C LEU A 171 -11.49 -2.00 10.59
N VAL A 172 -10.28 -1.80 11.08
CA VAL A 172 -9.99 -1.50 12.49
C VAL A 172 -9.68 -0.03 12.68
N ALA A 173 -8.74 0.51 11.89
CA ALA A 173 -8.37 1.91 11.96
C ALA A 173 -7.90 2.42 10.60
N LEU A 174 -8.29 3.65 10.25
CA LEU A 174 -7.70 4.40 9.14
C LEU A 174 -6.46 5.15 9.65
N GLY A 175 -5.45 5.24 8.81
CA GLY A 175 -4.29 6.09 9.02
C GLY A 175 -4.62 7.57 8.79
N HIS A 176 -3.59 8.41 8.90
CA HIS A 176 -3.72 9.81 8.54
C HIS A 176 -4.05 9.96 7.05
N GLU A 177 -4.97 10.86 6.75
CA GLU A 177 -5.29 11.20 5.36
C GLU A 177 -4.35 12.31 4.85
N ALA A 178 -3.99 12.20 3.57
CA ALA A 178 -3.26 13.25 2.89
C ALA A 178 -4.07 14.56 2.94
N ARG A 179 -3.47 15.64 3.40
CA ARG A 179 -4.09 16.96 3.33
C ARG A 179 -4.16 17.35 1.86
N THR A 180 -5.37 17.47 1.32
CA THR A 180 -5.60 18.04 0.00
C THR A 180 -5.24 19.52 0.09
N GLU A 181 -4.02 19.90 -0.31
CA GLU A 181 -3.76 21.31 -0.63
C GLU A 181 -4.49 21.61 -1.94
N ILE A 182 -5.67 22.24 -1.83
CA ILE A 182 -6.32 22.88 -2.96
C ILE A 182 -5.44 24.06 -3.35
N ARG A 183 -4.63 23.88 -4.38
CA ARG A 183 -3.93 24.97 -5.07
C ARG A 183 -4.61 25.29 -6.38
#